data_e283997b83d6dba080011927cfa766ca
#
_entry.id   e283997b83d6dba080011927cfa766ca
#
_cell.length_a   1.000
_cell.length_b   1.000
_cell.length_c   1.000
_cell.angle_alpha   90.00
_cell.angle_beta   90.00
_cell.angle_gamma   90.00
#
_symmetry.space_group_name_H-M   'P 1'
#
loop_
_entity.id
_entity.type
_entity.pdbx_description
1 polymer ?
#
loop_
_entity_poly.entity_id
_entity_poly.type
_entity_poly.pdbx_seq_one_letter_code
_entity_poly.pdbx_strand_id
1 'polypeptide(L)'
;MTSANLGDLDIYYEIKGAGEAVLLAPASWWPAAAWNVGVVPFLSKRFKTIVFDCRGTGRSSQPKDGYTVPQFAQDCLGLLSHLGVSRCHAVGFALGGQIMQAMAIARPEVVATLTIAASGAGTKTLAGGERTLSPDTEREIQTIGFERYIRNYIENDRMAFNRQFYREHSGVVSALAGAVWSGQSTVEMFRRHEEARLSWDTLGKAP
;
A
#
# COMPACT_ATOMS: atom_id res chain seq x y z
N MET A 1 -4.12 4.04 -20.50
CA MET A 1 -3.95 3.79 -19.06
C MET A 1 -3.81 5.14 -18.38
N THR A 2 -4.41 5.33 -17.21
CA THR A 2 -4.36 6.64 -16.54
C THR A 2 -3.13 6.66 -15.63
N SER A 3 -2.14 7.47 -15.97
CA SER A 3 -0.92 7.67 -15.19
C SER A 3 -0.60 9.15 -15.06
N ALA A 4 0.10 9.53 -14.00
CA ALA A 4 0.66 10.84 -13.78
C ALA A 4 2.19 10.75 -13.83
N ASN A 5 2.82 11.62 -14.61
CA ASN A 5 4.28 11.76 -14.59
C ASN A 5 4.68 12.69 -13.45
N LEU A 6 5.46 12.18 -12.51
CA LEU A 6 5.97 12.87 -11.33
C LEU A 6 7.50 13.08 -11.39
N GLY A 7 8.06 13.11 -12.59
CA GLY A 7 9.49 13.25 -12.83
C GLY A 7 10.16 11.89 -13.02
N ASP A 8 10.68 11.30 -11.96
CA ASP A 8 11.31 9.96 -12.00
C ASP A 8 10.30 8.80 -11.95
N LEU A 9 9.01 9.11 -11.70
CA LEU A 9 7.95 8.13 -11.51
C LEU A 9 6.74 8.42 -12.42
N ASP A 10 6.37 7.46 -13.24
CA ASP A 10 5.04 7.38 -13.83
C ASP A 10 4.14 6.56 -12.90
N ILE A 11 3.29 7.25 -12.14
CA ILE A 11 2.39 6.61 -11.17
C ILE A 11 1.05 6.29 -11.80
N TYR A 12 0.68 5.01 -11.78
CA TYR A 12 -0.66 4.56 -12.20
C TYR A 12 -1.68 4.84 -11.11
N TYR A 13 -2.87 5.31 -11.50
CA TYR A 13 -3.98 5.53 -10.57
C TYR A 13 -5.34 5.27 -11.21
N GLU A 14 -6.34 5.05 -10.36
CA GLU A 14 -7.76 4.96 -10.73
C GLU A 14 -8.57 5.90 -9.86
N ILE A 15 -9.62 6.50 -10.46
CA ILE A 15 -10.59 7.33 -9.73
C ILE A 15 -11.98 6.72 -9.93
N LYS A 16 -12.72 6.54 -8.84
CA LYS A 16 -14.11 6.12 -8.88
C LYS A 16 -14.97 6.97 -7.93
N GLY A 17 -16.21 7.26 -8.35
CA GLY A 17 -17.14 8.08 -7.58
C GLY A 17 -16.87 9.57 -7.71
N ALA A 18 -17.57 10.35 -6.87
CA ALA A 18 -17.51 11.81 -6.83
C ALA A 18 -17.70 12.30 -5.39
N GLY A 19 -17.41 13.58 -5.12
CA GLY A 19 -17.48 14.19 -3.79
C GLY A 19 -16.10 14.43 -3.19
N GLU A 20 -16.01 14.42 -1.86
CA GLU A 20 -14.73 14.59 -1.15
C GLU A 20 -13.75 13.49 -1.51
N ALA A 21 -12.48 13.87 -1.65
CA ALA A 21 -11.44 12.93 -2.06
C ALA A 21 -11.03 11.99 -0.93
N VAL A 22 -10.92 10.70 -1.22
CA VAL A 22 -10.33 9.69 -0.36
C VAL A 22 -9.15 9.06 -1.09
N LEU A 23 -7.95 9.25 -0.58
CA LEU A 23 -6.73 8.62 -1.08
C LEU A 23 -6.48 7.33 -0.32
N LEU A 24 -6.34 6.21 -1.04
CA LEU A 24 -6.19 4.86 -0.49
C LEU A 24 -4.77 4.34 -0.81
N ALA A 25 -3.89 4.33 0.19
CA ALA A 25 -2.54 3.78 0.06
C ALA A 25 -2.51 2.28 0.39
N PRO A 26 -2.01 1.43 -0.53
CA PRO A 26 -2.01 -0.01 -0.35
C PRO A 26 -0.94 -0.51 0.61
N ALA A 27 -1.00 -1.78 0.96
CA ALA A 27 0.08 -2.49 1.64
C ALA A 27 1.35 -2.56 0.76
N SER A 28 2.46 -2.98 1.35
CA SER A 28 3.70 -3.29 0.63
C SER A 28 3.41 -4.14 -0.60
N TRP A 29 3.98 -3.77 -1.76
CA TRP A 29 3.90 -4.52 -3.02
C TRP A 29 2.48 -4.83 -3.54
N TRP A 30 1.41 -4.39 -2.85
CA TRP A 30 0.04 -4.58 -3.32
C TRP A 30 -0.33 -3.51 -4.35
N PRO A 31 -0.97 -3.90 -5.47
CA PRO A 31 -1.47 -2.95 -6.45
C PRO A 31 -2.79 -2.31 -6.01
N ALA A 32 -3.16 -1.21 -6.65
CA ALA A 32 -4.46 -0.54 -6.50
C ALA A 32 -5.66 -1.51 -6.64
N ALA A 33 -5.51 -2.54 -7.47
CA ALA A 33 -6.52 -3.57 -7.71
C ALA A 33 -7.00 -4.25 -6.42
N ALA A 34 -6.16 -4.36 -5.39
CA ALA A 34 -6.54 -4.93 -4.10
C ALA A 34 -7.66 -4.14 -3.41
N TRP A 35 -7.67 -2.82 -3.54
CA TRP A 35 -8.73 -1.96 -3.00
C TRP A 35 -10.06 -2.12 -3.73
N ASN A 36 -10.03 -2.54 -5.00
CA ASN A 36 -11.23 -2.75 -5.81
C ASN A 36 -12.05 -3.99 -5.40
N VAL A 37 -11.47 -4.91 -4.64
CA VAL A 37 -12.16 -6.14 -4.21
C VAL A 37 -13.27 -5.88 -3.19
N GLY A 38 -13.18 -4.82 -2.39
CA GLY A 38 -14.21 -4.57 -1.37
C GLY A 38 -14.39 -3.10 -1.01
N VAL A 39 -13.32 -2.35 -0.85
CA VAL A 39 -13.35 -0.99 -0.28
C VAL A 39 -13.85 0.03 -1.28
N VAL A 40 -13.28 0.07 -2.47
CA VAL A 40 -13.62 1.06 -3.51
C VAL A 40 -15.09 1.00 -3.94
N PRO A 41 -15.70 -0.19 -4.20
CA PRO A 41 -17.11 -0.27 -4.56
C PRO A 41 -18.05 0.30 -3.50
N PHE A 42 -17.65 0.28 -2.24
CA PHE A 42 -18.43 0.84 -1.14
C PHE A 42 -18.21 2.35 -0.99
N LEU A 43 -16.96 2.80 -0.91
CA LEU A 43 -16.62 4.21 -0.69
C LEU A 43 -16.99 5.10 -1.89
N SER A 44 -16.84 4.61 -3.12
CA SER A 44 -17.13 5.37 -4.35
C SER A 44 -18.61 5.75 -4.52
N LYS A 45 -19.49 5.20 -3.70
CA LYS A 45 -20.91 5.63 -3.66
C LYS A 45 -21.08 7.02 -3.07
N ARG A 46 -20.11 7.52 -2.29
CA ARG A 46 -20.21 8.81 -1.57
C ARG A 46 -18.98 9.69 -1.72
N PHE A 47 -17.84 9.13 -2.13
CA PHE A 47 -16.54 9.79 -2.19
C PHE A 47 -15.90 9.65 -3.56
N LYS A 48 -15.06 10.61 -3.91
CA LYS A 48 -14.10 10.49 -5.00
C LYS A 48 -12.92 9.63 -4.49
N THR A 49 -12.97 8.32 -4.71
CA THR A 49 -11.89 7.42 -4.31
C THR A 49 -10.74 7.48 -5.30
N ILE A 50 -9.52 7.60 -4.79
CA ILE A 50 -8.27 7.61 -5.54
C ILE A 50 -7.45 6.45 -5.03
N VAL A 51 -7.20 5.45 -5.89
CA VAL A 51 -6.29 4.33 -5.62
C VAL A 51 -5.14 4.39 -6.61
N PHE A 52 -3.97 3.92 -6.21
CA PHE A 52 -2.77 4.00 -7.04
C PHE A 52 -1.85 2.81 -6.78
N ASP A 53 -1.02 2.52 -7.75
CA ASP A 53 0.09 1.59 -7.59
C ASP A 53 1.31 2.37 -7.09
N CYS A 54 1.89 1.99 -5.95
CA CYS A 54 3.12 2.62 -5.46
C CYS A 54 4.26 2.42 -6.46
N ARG A 55 5.32 3.26 -6.37
CA ARG A 55 6.55 3.05 -7.16
C ARG A 55 7.02 1.60 -7.06
N GLY A 56 7.36 1.00 -8.19
CA GLY A 56 7.78 -0.39 -8.29
C GLY A 56 6.67 -1.43 -8.18
N THR A 57 5.40 -1.03 -8.13
CA THR A 57 4.27 -1.96 -8.04
C THR A 57 3.34 -1.80 -9.24
N GLY A 58 2.76 -2.92 -9.65
CA GLY A 58 1.69 -2.94 -10.64
C GLY A 58 2.08 -2.29 -11.95
N ARG A 59 1.32 -1.25 -12.30
CA ARG A 59 1.45 -0.49 -13.57
C ARG A 59 2.26 0.80 -13.43
N SER A 60 2.67 1.14 -12.19
CA SER A 60 3.62 2.24 -11.96
C SER A 60 5.02 1.86 -12.39
N SER A 61 5.80 2.84 -12.81
CA SER A 61 7.19 2.60 -13.17
C SER A 61 8.04 2.17 -11.98
N GLN A 62 9.20 1.60 -12.26
CA GLN A 62 10.14 1.06 -11.26
C GLN A 62 11.42 1.89 -11.26
N PRO A 63 11.43 3.08 -10.61
CA PRO A 63 12.63 3.86 -10.47
C PRO A 63 13.73 3.07 -9.79
N LYS A 64 14.98 3.41 -10.09
CA LYS A 64 16.14 2.73 -9.51
C LYS A 64 16.21 2.91 -8.00
N ASP A 65 15.81 4.09 -7.50
CA ASP A 65 15.97 4.52 -6.12
C ASP A 65 14.66 5.11 -5.55
N GLY A 66 14.69 5.58 -4.31
CA GLY A 66 13.56 6.28 -3.67
C GLY A 66 12.56 5.38 -2.97
N TYR A 67 12.93 4.15 -2.65
CA TYR A 67 12.07 3.23 -1.89
C TYR A 67 12.17 3.51 -0.40
N THR A 68 11.58 4.62 0.01
CA THR A 68 11.49 5.05 1.42
C THR A 68 10.10 5.58 1.72
N VAL A 69 9.62 5.45 2.96
CA VAL A 69 8.30 5.96 3.34
C VAL A 69 8.14 7.47 3.08
N PRO A 70 9.12 8.34 3.36
CA PRO A 70 9.04 9.75 2.99
C PRO A 70 8.88 9.97 1.48
N GLN A 71 9.59 9.20 0.64
CA GLN A 71 9.47 9.33 -0.81
C GLN A 71 8.09 8.84 -1.30
N PHE A 72 7.59 7.73 -0.79
CA PHE A 72 6.22 7.29 -1.09
C PHE A 72 5.17 8.35 -0.71
N ALA A 73 5.39 9.09 0.40
CA ALA A 73 4.51 10.19 0.78
C ALA A 73 4.61 11.37 -0.20
N GLN A 74 5.81 11.70 -0.70
CA GLN A 74 5.98 12.71 -1.75
C GLN A 74 5.30 12.29 -3.06
N ASP A 75 5.35 11.02 -3.43
CA ASP A 75 4.62 10.50 -4.60
C ASP A 75 3.11 10.72 -4.45
N CYS A 76 2.56 10.46 -3.26
CA CYS A 76 1.15 10.73 -2.96
C CYS A 76 0.81 12.22 -3.08
N LEU A 77 1.64 13.11 -2.54
CA LEU A 77 1.46 14.56 -2.66
C LEU A 77 1.56 15.02 -4.11
N GLY A 78 2.51 14.47 -4.87
CA GLY A 78 2.64 14.72 -6.30
C GLY A 78 1.39 14.28 -7.08
N LEU A 79 0.86 13.09 -6.79
CA LEU A 79 -0.38 12.60 -7.40
C LEU A 79 -1.57 13.50 -7.06
N LEU A 80 -1.74 13.90 -5.80
CA LEU A 80 -2.82 14.82 -5.40
C LEU A 80 -2.71 16.17 -6.11
N SER A 81 -1.48 16.71 -6.21
CA SER A 81 -1.20 17.95 -6.96
C SER A 81 -1.56 17.82 -8.43
N HIS A 82 -1.15 16.72 -9.08
CA HIS A 82 -1.50 16.42 -10.48
C HIS A 82 -3.02 16.38 -10.69
N LEU A 83 -3.77 15.86 -9.71
CA LEU A 83 -5.22 15.74 -9.76
C LEU A 83 -5.98 17.01 -9.33
N GLY A 84 -5.27 18.08 -8.94
CA GLY A 84 -5.88 19.31 -8.41
C GLY A 84 -6.59 19.08 -7.07
N VAL A 85 -6.19 18.09 -6.28
CA VAL A 85 -6.77 17.76 -4.98
C VAL A 85 -5.94 18.44 -3.89
N SER A 86 -6.48 19.50 -3.30
CA SER A 86 -5.80 20.26 -2.24
C SER A 86 -5.97 19.63 -0.84
N ARG A 87 -7.01 18.81 -0.64
CA ARG A 87 -7.30 18.16 0.64
C ARG A 87 -8.02 16.82 0.42
N CYS A 88 -7.66 15.81 1.20
CA CYS A 88 -8.28 14.48 1.11
C CYS A 88 -8.37 13.78 2.47
N HIS A 89 -9.25 12.80 2.56
CA HIS A 89 -9.21 11.78 3.59
C HIS A 89 -8.11 10.77 3.23
N ALA A 90 -7.13 10.60 4.10
CA ALA A 90 -6.01 9.70 3.89
C ALA A 90 -6.29 8.35 4.57
N VAL A 91 -6.30 7.28 3.80
CA VAL A 91 -6.52 5.91 4.30
C VAL A 91 -5.32 5.06 3.90
N GLY A 92 -4.70 4.38 4.86
CA GLY A 92 -3.54 3.53 4.60
C GLY A 92 -3.61 2.18 5.29
N PHE A 93 -3.22 1.13 4.56
CA PHE A 93 -3.13 -0.24 5.06
C PHE A 93 -1.68 -0.71 5.10
N ALA A 94 -1.23 -1.25 6.23
CA ALA A 94 0.14 -1.72 6.46
C ALA A 94 1.19 -0.63 6.09
N LEU A 95 2.07 -0.83 5.10
CA LEU A 95 2.98 0.20 4.60
C LEU A 95 2.23 1.49 4.22
N GLY A 96 1.05 1.37 3.60
CA GLY A 96 0.22 2.52 3.27
C GLY A 96 -0.13 3.37 4.49
N GLY A 97 -0.32 2.76 5.67
CA GLY A 97 -0.54 3.50 6.91
C GLY A 97 0.67 4.35 7.31
N GLN A 98 1.90 3.85 7.13
CA GLN A 98 3.12 4.61 7.37
C GLN A 98 3.29 5.75 6.34
N ILE A 99 2.94 5.49 5.07
CA ILE A 99 2.95 6.50 4.01
C ILE A 99 2.00 7.65 4.35
N MET A 100 0.77 7.34 4.77
CA MET A 100 -0.22 8.35 5.13
C MET A 100 0.18 9.13 6.39
N GLN A 101 0.83 8.50 7.36
CA GLN A 101 1.43 9.21 8.51
C GLN A 101 2.52 10.18 8.05
N ALA A 102 3.44 9.73 7.20
CA ALA A 102 4.50 10.58 6.67
C ALA A 102 3.94 11.76 5.86
N MET A 103 2.88 11.53 5.07
CA MET A 103 2.18 12.58 4.34
C MET A 103 1.53 13.60 5.29
N ALA A 104 0.87 13.13 6.36
CA ALA A 104 0.24 14.00 7.36
C ALA A 104 1.27 14.83 8.16
N ILE A 105 2.44 14.25 8.44
CA ILE A 105 3.54 14.98 9.09
C ILE A 105 4.13 16.05 8.14
N ALA A 106 4.34 15.69 6.87
CA ALA A 106 4.96 16.61 5.91
C ALA A 106 4.02 17.75 5.47
N ARG A 107 2.73 17.49 5.31
CA ARG A 107 1.73 18.41 4.80
C ARG A 107 0.37 18.21 5.51
N PRO A 108 0.26 18.58 6.80
CA PRO A 108 -0.95 18.36 7.58
C PRO A 108 -2.19 19.04 7.00
N GLU A 109 -2.04 20.17 6.31
CA GLU A 109 -3.14 20.89 5.67
C GLU A 109 -3.80 20.12 4.52
N VAL A 110 -3.10 19.17 3.91
CA VAL A 110 -3.63 18.32 2.83
C VAL A 110 -4.50 17.19 3.37
N VAL A 111 -4.36 16.84 4.66
CA VAL A 111 -5.04 15.70 5.28
C VAL A 111 -6.26 16.17 6.06
N ALA A 112 -7.46 15.82 5.60
CA ALA A 112 -8.71 16.10 6.30
C ALA A 112 -8.92 15.16 7.49
N THR A 113 -8.71 13.86 7.27
CA THR A 113 -8.70 12.81 8.28
C THR A 113 -7.65 11.76 7.93
N LEU A 114 -7.14 11.08 8.93
CA LEU A 114 -6.16 9.99 8.78
C LEU A 114 -6.76 8.69 9.35
N THR A 115 -6.89 7.68 8.50
CA THR A 115 -7.31 6.32 8.89
C THR A 115 -6.15 5.36 8.64
N ILE A 116 -5.74 4.67 9.69
CA ILE A 116 -4.62 3.72 9.68
C ILE A 116 -5.15 2.33 10.02
N ALA A 117 -4.94 1.38 9.12
CA ALA A 117 -5.34 0.00 9.31
C ALA A 117 -4.12 -0.93 9.26
N ALA A 118 -4.02 -1.85 10.25
CA ALA A 118 -2.96 -2.85 10.35
C ALA A 118 -1.54 -2.27 10.17
N SER A 119 -1.29 -1.09 10.76
CA SER A 119 -0.01 -0.37 10.67
C SER A 119 0.33 0.26 12.02
N GLY A 120 1.60 0.56 12.21
CA GLY A 120 2.12 1.19 13.43
C GLY A 120 2.91 2.47 13.14
N ALA A 121 3.37 3.10 14.21
CA ALA A 121 4.18 4.32 14.16
C ALA A 121 5.63 4.08 13.68
N GLY A 122 6.01 2.83 13.47
CA GLY A 122 7.35 2.42 13.03
C GLY A 122 7.84 1.19 13.78
N THR A 123 8.93 0.61 13.30
CA THR A 123 9.47 -0.65 13.85
C THR A 123 10.35 -0.46 15.09
N LYS A 124 10.84 0.74 15.36
CA LYS A 124 11.60 1.02 16.58
C LYS A 124 10.74 0.89 17.86
N THR A 125 9.41 0.96 17.71
CA THR A 125 8.46 0.71 18.81
C THR A 125 8.35 -0.76 19.15
N LEU A 126 8.75 -1.66 18.24
CA LEU A 126 8.81 -3.10 18.46
C LEU A 126 10.27 -3.47 18.72
N ALA A 127 10.67 -3.51 19.98
CA ALA A 127 12.04 -3.84 20.38
C ALA A 127 12.53 -5.12 19.66
N GLY A 128 13.59 -5.01 18.86
CA GLY A 128 14.27 -6.14 18.24
C GLY A 128 13.79 -6.56 16.84
N GLY A 129 12.93 -5.78 16.17
CA GLY A 129 12.50 -6.10 14.79
C GLY A 129 13.63 -6.04 13.78
N GLU A 130 13.84 -7.12 13.01
CA GLU A 130 14.77 -7.16 11.88
C GLU A 130 14.33 -6.11 10.83
N ARG A 131 15.33 -5.41 10.25
CA ARG A 131 15.10 -4.37 9.23
C ARG A 131 15.11 -4.91 7.80
N THR A 132 15.07 -6.23 7.65
CA THR A 132 15.13 -6.94 6.37
C THR A 132 14.11 -8.06 6.37
N LEU A 133 13.84 -8.62 5.20
CA LEU A 133 13.08 -9.87 5.13
C LEU A 133 13.78 -10.95 5.95
N SER A 134 12.99 -11.73 6.70
CA SER A 134 13.59 -12.83 7.46
C SER A 134 14.19 -13.86 6.50
N PRO A 135 15.32 -14.49 6.87
CA PRO A 135 15.92 -15.57 6.07
C PRO A 135 14.93 -16.72 5.77
N ASP A 136 13.98 -16.96 6.68
CA ASP A 136 12.96 -17.99 6.48
C ASP A 136 11.97 -17.60 5.39
N THR A 137 11.55 -16.34 5.31
CA THR A 137 10.73 -15.82 4.22
C THR A 137 11.46 -15.95 2.87
N GLU A 138 12.71 -15.57 2.80
CA GLU A 138 13.50 -15.70 1.58
C GLU A 138 13.65 -17.16 1.14
N ARG A 139 13.92 -18.05 2.07
CA ARG A 139 14.02 -19.50 1.81
C ARG A 139 12.70 -20.09 1.33
N GLU A 140 11.58 -19.68 1.92
CA GLU A 140 10.27 -20.12 1.49
C GLU A 140 9.98 -19.67 0.05
N ILE A 141 10.22 -18.39 -0.26
CA ILE A 141 10.05 -17.85 -1.62
C ILE A 141 10.91 -18.60 -2.64
N GLN A 142 12.16 -18.91 -2.29
CA GLN A 142 13.07 -19.70 -3.13
C GLN A 142 12.55 -21.14 -3.35
N THR A 143 11.92 -21.72 -2.34
CA THR A 143 11.45 -23.10 -2.37
C THR A 143 10.17 -23.28 -3.18
N ILE A 144 9.17 -22.43 -2.97
CA ILE A 144 7.83 -22.59 -3.56
C ILE A 144 7.52 -21.62 -4.70
N GLY A 145 8.39 -20.64 -4.94
CA GLY A 145 8.19 -19.57 -5.90
C GLY A 145 7.35 -18.40 -5.36
N PHE A 146 7.58 -17.20 -5.88
CA PHE A 146 6.99 -15.97 -5.35
C PHE A 146 5.47 -15.92 -5.49
N GLU A 147 4.91 -16.33 -6.65
CA GLU A 147 3.45 -16.38 -6.83
C GLU A 147 2.78 -17.26 -5.77
N ARG A 148 3.31 -18.46 -5.58
CA ARG A 148 2.74 -19.40 -4.62
C ARG A 148 2.88 -18.91 -3.19
N TYR A 149 4.00 -18.26 -2.86
CA TYR A 149 4.19 -17.60 -1.58
C TYR A 149 3.10 -16.54 -1.32
N ILE A 150 2.86 -15.64 -2.29
CA ILE A 150 1.83 -14.60 -2.19
C ILE A 150 0.43 -15.19 -2.03
N ARG A 151 0.08 -16.18 -2.85
CA ARG A 151 -1.22 -16.86 -2.75
C ARG A 151 -1.40 -17.53 -1.39
N ASN A 152 -0.39 -18.27 -0.95
CA ASN A 152 -0.41 -18.91 0.37
C ASN A 152 -0.53 -17.90 1.51
N TYR A 153 0.17 -16.75 1.38
CA TYR A 153 0.10 -15.69 2.38
C TYR A 153 -1.32 -15.13 2.55
N ILE A 154 -2.07 -15.02 1.46
CA ILE A 154 -3.43 -14.47 1.49
C ILE A 154 -4.47 -15.57 1.79
N GLU A 155 -4.32 -16.76 1.20
CA GLU A 155 -5.33 -17.83 1.23
C GLU A 155 -5.19 -18.77 2.42
N ASN A 156 -4.01 -18.90 3.04
CA ASN A 156 -3.70 -19.92 4.04
C ASN A 156 -3.43 -19.38 5.45
N ASP A 157 -4.34 -18.61 6.04
CA ASP A 157 -4.29 -18.17 7.45
C ASP A 157 -3.12 -17.24 7.86
N ARG A 158 -2.24 -16.84 6.97
CA ARG A 158 -1.15 -15.92 7.30
C ARG A 158 -1.58 -14.46 7.33
N MET A 159 -2.67 -14.14 6.61
CA MET A 159 -3.37 -12.88 6.74
C MET A 159 -4.48 -12.98 7.79
N ALA A 160 -4.84 -11.84 8.34
CA ALA A 160 -5.75 -11.67 9.48
C ALA A 160 -7.22 -12.07 9.22
N PHE A 161 -7.50 -12.99 8.31
CA PHE A 161 -8.84 -13.55 8.16
C PHE A 161 -9.03 -14.70 9.16
N ASN A 162 -10.06 -14.61 9.99
CA ASN A 162 -10.39 -15.74 10.82
C ASN A 162 -10.95 -16.89 9.96
N ARG A 163 -10.87 -18.13 10.47
CA ARG A 163 -11.28 -19.34 9.76
C ARG A 163 -12.76 -19.35 9.36
N GLN A 164 -13.61 -18.67 10.11
CA GLN A 164 -15.03 -18.55 9.79
C GLN A 164 -15.22 -17.65 8.56
N PHE A 165 -14.61 -16.46 8.56
CA PHE A 165 -14.66 -15.55 7.42
C PHE A 165 -14.14 -16.22 6.14
N TYR A 166 -13.01 -16.94 6.24
CA TYR A 166 -12.45 -17.65 5.10
C TYR A 166 -13.43 -18.66 4.51
N ARG A 167 -14.12 -19.45 5.35
CA ARG A 167 -15.10 -20.45 4.89
C ARG A 167 -16.34 -19.81 4.27
N GLU A 168 -16.83 -18.74 4.86
CA GLU A 168 -18.05 -18.06 4.41
C GLU A 168 -17.82 -17.16 3.19
N HIS A 169 -16.59 -16.67 3.01
CA HIS A 169 -16.23 -15.66 2.00
C HIS A 169 -15.01 -16.06 1.15
N SER A 170 -14.81 -17.36 0.91
CA SER A 170 -13.66 -17.87 0.14
C SER A 170 -13.50 -17.20 -1.23
N GLY A 171 -14.60 -16.88 -1.92
CA GLY A 171 -14.57 -16.14 -3.19
C GLY A 171 -13.97 -14.74 -3.08
N VAL A 172 -14.21 -14.03 -1.97
CA VAL A 172 -13.61 -12.70 -1.70
C VAL A 172 -12.12 -12.85 -1.46
N VAL A 173 -11.70 -13.86 -0.68
CA VAL A 173 -10.29 -14.12 -0.39
C VAL A 173 -9.53 -14.48 -1.67
N SER A 174 -10.07 -15.38 -2.50
CA SER A 174 -9.47 -15.73 -3.80
C SER A 174 -9.43 -14.54 -4.77
N ALA A 175 -10.47 -13.70 -4.80
CA ALA A 175 -10.48 -12.48 -5.61
C ALA A 175 -9.39 -11.51 -5.15
N LEU A 176 -9.17 -11.36 -3.83
CA LEU A 176 -8.10 -10.55 -3.28
C LEU A 176 -6.72 -11.11 -3.65
N ALA A 177 -6.51 -12.42 -3.51
CA ALA A 177 -5.26 -13.06 -3.90
C ALA A 177 -4.95 -12.85 -5.39
N GLY A 178 -5.95 -12.99 -6.26
CA GLY A 178 -5.84 -12.70 -7.68
C GLY A 178 -5.54 -11.23 -7.98
N ALA A 179 -6.22 -10.31 -7.29
CA ALA A 179 -5.99 -8.87 -7.44
C ALA A 179 -4.57 -8.47 -7.01
N VAL A 180 -4.10 -9.01 -5.90
CA VAL A 180 -2.73 -8.74 -5.41
C VAL A 180 -1.69 -9.30 -6.38
N TRP A 181 -1.88 -10.53 -6.88
CA TRP A 181 -0.96 -11.13 -7.84
C TRP A 181 -0.97 -10.40 -9.20
N SER A 182 -2.08 -9.80 -9.61
CA SER A 182 -2.18 -9.05 -10.87
C SER A 182 -1.20 -7.88 -10.99
N GLY A 183 -0.64 -7.44 -9.88
CA GLY A 183 0.35 -6.37 -9.82
C GLY A 183 1.71 -6.73 -10.40
N GLN A 184 1.95 -7.97 -10.78
CA GLN A 184 3.23 -8.43 -11.36
C GLN A 184 4.46 -8.04 -10.51
N SER A 185 4.29 -7.95 -9.20
CA SER A 185 5.37 -7.60 -8.28
C SER A 185 6.49 -8.65 -8.36
N THR A 186 7.73 -8.18 -8.31
CA THR A 186 8.91 -9.03 -8.25
C THR A 186 9.37 -9.21 -6.81
N VAL A 187 10.17 -10.25 -6.55
CA VAL A 187 10.80 -10.46 -5.23
C VAL A 187 11.65 -9.24 -4.83
N GLU A 188 12.32 -8.62 -5.80
CA GLU A 188 13.11 -7.42 -5.57
C GLU A 188 12.24 -6.24 -5.09
N MET A 189 11.09 -5.99 -5.73
CA MET A 189 10.17 -4.93 -5.31
C MET A 189 9.54 -5.25 -3.95
N PHE A 190 9.20 -6.51 -3.71
CA PHE A 190 8.75 -6.97 -2.40
C PHE A 190 9.78 -6.63 -1.32
N ARG A 191 11.06 -6.97 -1.53
CA ARG A 191 12.15 -6.67 -0.60
C ARG A 191 12.28 -5.16 -0.35
N ARG A 192 12.33 -4.34 -1.38
CA ARG A 192 12.47 -2.87 -1.27
C ARG A 192 11.32 -2.23 -0.49
N HIS A 193 10.08 -2.69 -0.71
CA HIS A 193 8.92 -2.20 0.03
C HIS A 193 8.97 -2.63 1.50
N GLU A 194 9.39 -3.86 1.80
CA GLU A 194 9.53 -4.34 3.17
C GLU A 194 10.67 -3.62 3.91
N GLU A 195 11.80 -3.38 3.26
CA GLU A 195 12.90 -2.59 3.80
C GLU A 195 12.46 -1.14 4.10
N ALA A 196 11.71 -0.50 3.20
CA ALA A 196 11.15 0.82 3.44
C ALA A 196 10.22 0.83 4.66
N ARG A 197 9.32 -0.16 4.75
CA ARG A 197 8.40 -0.33 5.89
C ARG A 197 9.12 -0.54 7.21
N LEU A 198 10.16 -1.36 7.21
CA LEU A 198 10.94 -1.72 8.40
C LEU A 198 11.92 -0.62 8.83
N SER A 199 12.32 0.27 7.93
CA SER A 199 13.23 1.39 8.24
C SER A 199 12.53 2.64 8.75
N TRP A 200 11.19 2.73 8.64
CA TRP A 200 10.41 3.90 9.03
C TRP A 200 10.14 3.96 10.53
N ASP A 201 10.19 5.17 11.06
CA ASP A 201 9.85 5.47 12.46
C ASP A 201 9.32 6.91 12.57
N THR A 202 8.16 7.06 13.20
CA THR A 202 7.53 8.36 13.46
C THR A 202 7.84 8.92 14.84
N LEU A 203 8.46 8.14 15.74
CA LEU A 203 8.79 8.59 17.08
C LEU A 203 9.76 9.77 17.02
N GLY A 204 9.35 10.90 17.58
CA GLY A 204 10.11 12.15 17.55
C GLY A 204 9.96 12.97 16.25
N LYS A 205 9.08 12.58 15.33
CA LYS A 205 8.78 13.32 14.07
C LYS A 205 7.39 13.95 14.06
N ALA A 206 6.54 13.62 15.01
CA ALA A 206 5.26 14.33 15.19
C ALA A 206 5.52 15.71 15.81
N PRO A 207 4.80 16.77 15.34
CA PRO A 207 4.87 18.09 15.93
C PRO A 207 4.39 18.13 17.37
#